data_21811d34b01db7c3cbe7eddef227e862
#
_entry.id   21811d34b01db7c3cbe7eddef227e862
#
_cell.length_a   1.000
_cell.length_b   1.000
_cell.length_c   1.000
_cell.angle_alpha   90.00
_cell.angle_beta   90.00
_cell.angle_gamma   90.00
#
_symmetry.space_group_name_H-M   'P 1'
#
loop_
_entity.id
_entity.type
_entity.pdbx_description
1 polymer ?
#
loop_
_entity_poly.entity_id
_entity_poly.type
_entity_poly.pdbx_seq_one_letter_code
_entity_poly.pdbx_strand_id
1 'polypeptide(L)'
;QQTYLNHLSASSGDAHDYLRARLARDHGIQLDTFAAKGQWTAKQLAREAAKLVKAKQAIKRSDWLLDTKWWNTSLTVMADQVILFHQTHPDKPGIPLETLRREFGTLLPSLDLLPMVLRELGKEHAIEQAGECLCHQSHSVTLPDRLVPLADQILRELSLTPNEPPARKHYDTSQDAGDAIRCLIRMNKVVEIGADLLVLQSVHEDYLRKIKNHLTTQGPSSVSSLRQVLEIPRRIAIPLLEKLDKEGQTIRE
;
A
#
# COMPACT_ATOMS: atom_id res chain seq x y z
N GLN A 1 6.31 26.90 -27.17
CA GLN A 1 5.47 26.41 -28.30
C GLN A 1 6.13 26.68 -29.64
N GLN A 2 6.58 27.92 -29.90
CA GLN A 2 7.19 28.32 -31.21
C GLN A 2 8.46 27.54 -31.51
N THR A 3 9.35 27.35 -30.53
CA THR A 3 10.59 26.59 -30.68
C THR A 3 10.34 25.11 -31.04
N TYR A 4 9.26 24.54 -30.49
CA TYR A 4 8.83 23.16 -30.77
C TYR A 4 8.26 22.99 -32.16
N LEU A 5 7.44 23.92 -32.64
CA LEU A 5 6.89 23.93 -34.01
C LEU A 5 8.01 24.08 -35.05
N ASN A 6 9.01 24.88 -34.74
CA ASN A 6 10.21 25.03 -35.59
C ASN A 6 11.06 23.74 -35.63
N HIS A 7 11.18 23.01 -34.52
CA HIS A 7 11.84 21.70 -34.51
C HIS A 7 11.06 20.62 -35.26
N LEU A 8 9.71 20.60 -35.17
CA LEU A 8 8.89 19.68 -35.94
C LEU A 8 8.94 19.95 -37.44
N SER A 9 8.94 21.20 -37.86
CA SER A 9 9.05 21.55 -39.28
C SER A 9 10.46 21.26 -39.87
N ALA A 10 11.51 21.37 -39.07
CA ALA A 10 12.86 21.03 -39.47
C ALA A 10 13.15 19.52 -39.46
N SER A 11 12.44 18.74 -38.62
CA SER A 11 12.61 17.28 -38.46
C SER A 11 11.64 16.43 -39.28
N SER A 12 10.89 17.03 -40.20
CA SER A 12 9.92 16.32 -41.05
C SER A 12 10.56 15.26 -41.99
N GLY A 13 11.88 15.16 -42.05
CA GLY A 13 12.61 14.17 -42.85
C GLY A 13 13.36 13.08 -42.07
N ASP A 14 13.60 13.25 -40.77
CA ASP A 14 14.37 12.27 -39.98
C ASP A 14 13.56 11.73 -38.80
N ALA A 15 13.30 10.41 -38.79
CA ALA A 15 12.58 9.70 -37.73
C ALA A 15 13.31 9.80 -36.38
N HIS A 16 14.64 9.91 -36.34
CA HIS A 16 15.45 10.05 -35.14
C HIS A 16 15.15 11.38 -34.42
N ASP A 17 15.28 12.48 -35.12
CA ASP A 17 15.06 13.82 -34.56
C ASP A 17 13.61 14.05 -34.17
N TYR A 18 12.69 13.49 -34.94
CA TYR A 18 11.27 13.53 -34.60
C TYR A 18 10.94 12.76 -33.29
N LEU A 19 11.46 11.53 -33.15
CA LEU A 19 11.29 10.77 -31.91
C LEU A 19 11.88 11.50 -30.70
N ARG A 20 13.08 12.08 -30.87
CA ARG A 20 13.73 12.85 -29.80
C ARG A 20 12.93 14.09 -29.42
N ALA A 21 12.42 14.85 -30.36
CA ALA A 21 11.58 16.01 -30.09
C ALA A 21 10.26 15.63 -29.40
N ARG A 22 9.64 14.52 -29.82
CA ARG A 22 8.41 14.00 -29.19
C ARG A 22 8.68 13.52 -27.76
N LEU A 23 9.76 12.79 -27.51
CA LEU A 23 10.15 12.36 -26.17
C LEU A 23 10.40 13.54 -25.23
N ALA A 24 11.09 14.56 -25.71
CA ALA A 24 11.35 15.76 -24.91
C ALA A 24 10.07 16.51 -24.51
N ARG A 25 9.02 16.45 -25.35
CA ARG A 25 7.74 17.08 -25.06
C ARG A 25 6.78 16.21 -24.23
N ASP A 26 6.61 14.96 -24.69
CA ASP A 26 5.53 14.07 -24.20
C ASP A 26 6.05 13.08 -23.15
N HIS A 27 7.36 13.02 -22.94
CA HIS A 27 8.09 12.15 -22.02
C HIS A 27 7.94 10.64 -22.27
N GLY A 28 6.96 10.23 -23.05
CA GLY A 28 6.71 8.85 -23.43
C GLY A 28 6.00 8.72 -24.76
N ILE A 29 6.39 7.70 -25.53
CA ILE A 29 5.81 7.36 -26.82
C ILE A 29 5.47 5.87 -26.81
N GLN A 30 4.20 5.55 -27.10
CA GLN A 30 3.79 4.17 -27.37
C GLN A 30 4.09 3.86 -28.84
N LEU A 31 5.07 3.01 -29.11
CA LEU A 31 5.66 2.83 -30.43
C LEU A 31 4.65 2.25 -31.44
N ASP A 32 3.84 1.27 -31.08
CA ASP A 32 2.88 0.64 -31.97
C ASP A 32 1.77 1.61 -32.39
N THR A 33 1.20 2.34 -31.43
CA THR A 33 0.18 3.36 -31.70
C THR A 33 0.76 4.50 -32.54
N PHE A 34 2.03 4.83 -32.32
CA PHE A 34 2.71 5.89 -33.04
C PHE A 34 2.99 5.48 -34.50
N ALA A 35 3.41 4.24 -34.73
CA ALA A 35 3.64 3.69 -36.06
C ALA A 35 2.35 3.70 -36.91
N ALA A 36 1.21 3.39 -36.31
CA ALA A 36 -0.09 3.36 -36.99
C ALA A 36 -0.57 4.74 -37.51
N LYS A 37 -0.06 5.84 -36.94
CA LYS A 37 -0.48 7.22 -37.22
C LYS A 37 0.55 8.02 -38.04
N GLY A 38 1.73 7.46 -38.29
CA GLY A 38 2.88 8.21 -38.76
C GLY A 38 3.31 7.91 -40.19
N GLN A 39 4.35 8.68 -40.60
CA GLN A 39 5.00 8.54 -41.91
C GLN A 39 6.03 7.42 -41.96
N TRP A 40 6.36 6.80 -40.79
CA TRP A 40 7.41 5.81 -40.65
C TRP A 40 6.85 4.45 -40.27
N THR A 41 7.46 3.42 -40.83
CA THR A 41 7.13 2.04 -40.48
C THR A 41 7.57 1.69 -39.06
N ALA A 42 6.91 0.71 -38.44
CA ALA A 42 7.29 0.20 -37.11
C ALA A 42 8.77 -0.22 -37.05
N LYS A 43 9.31 -0.80 -38.14
CA LYS A 43 10.72 -1.20 -38.26
C LYS A 43 11.68 -0.01 -38.23
N GLN A 44 11.32 1.08 -38.93
CA GLN A 44 12.14 2.32 -38.91
C GLN A 44 12.13 2.94 -37.49
N LEU A 45 10.97 3.07 -36.88
CA LEU A 45 10.84 3.62 -35.53
C LEU A 45 11.59 2.77 -34.50
N ALA A 46 11.49 1.45 -34.58
CA ALA A 46 12.20 0.54 -33.68
C ALA A 46 13.74 0.69 -33.81
N ARG A 47 14.25 0.88 -35.05
CA ARG A 47 15.67 1.10 -35.30
C ARG A 47 16.15 2.42 -34.71
N GLU A 48 15.41 3.51 -34.88
CA GLU A 48 15.80 4.83 -34.36
C GLU A 48 15.61 4.88 -32.83
N ALA A 49 14.58 4.26 -32.29
CA ALA A 49 14.39 4.07 -30.84
C ALA A 49 15.59 3.32 -30.22
N ALA A 50 16.11 2.28 -30.88
CA ALA A 50 17.26 1.54 -30.41
C ALA A 50 18.53 2.42 -30.33
N LYS A 51 18.71 3.38 -31.25
CA LYS A 51 19.80 4.35 -31.18
C LYS A 51 19.69 5.27 -29.96
N LEU A 52 18.48 5.79 -29.68
CA LEU A 52 18.21 6.61 -28.50
C LEU A 52 18.46 5.85 -27.19
N VAL A 53 18.07 4.58 -27.15
CA VAL A 53 18.34 3.70 -25.99
C VAL A 53 19.83 3.45 -25.82
N LYS A 54 20.58 3.18 -26.92
CA LYS A 54 22.04 3.01 -26.89
C LYS A 54 22.74 4.27 -26.42
N ALA A 55 22.23 5.43 -26.80
CA ALA A 55 22.74 6.75 -26.38
C ALA A 55 22.31 7.13 -24.94
N LYS A 56 21.56 6.25 -24.22
CA LYS A 56 21.01 6.50 -22.89
C LYS A 56 20.08 7.73 -22.81
N GLN A 57 19.56 8.18 -23.93
CA GLN A 57 18.57 9.27 -24.00
C GLN A 57 17.15 8.78 -23.79
N ALA A 58 16.89 7.51 -24.10
CA ALA A 58 15.58 6.88 -23.88
C ALA A 58 15.72 5.51 -23.20
N ILE A 59 14.65 5.09 -22.55
CA ILE A 59 14.48 3.76 -21.96
C ILE A 59 13.32 3.08 -22.69
N LYS A 60 13.52 1.84 -23.13
CA LYS A 60 12.44 1.03 -23.67
C LYS A 60 11.87 0.14 -22.58
N ARG A 61 10.55 0.21 -22.39
CA ARG A 61 9.79 -0.63 -21.47
C ARG A 61 8.54 -1.13 -22.18
N SER A 62 8.48 -2.45 -22.45
CA SER A 62 7.41 -3.03 -23.27
C SER A 62 7.29 -2.28 -24.60
N ASP A 63 6.12 -1.76 -24.93
CA ASP A 63 5.84 -0.94 -26.12
C ASP A 63 6.14 0.56 -25.95
N TRP A 64 6.55 0.98 -24.74
CA TRP A 64 6.85 2.38 -24.45
C TRP A 64 8.32 2.72 -24.66
N LEU A 65 8.55 3.85 -25.30
CA LEU A 65 9.84 4.56 -25.33
C LEU A 65 9.70 5.78 -24.43
N LEU A 66 10.50 5.86 -23.37
CA LEU A 66 10.42 6.88 -22.31
C LEU A 66 11.68 7.72 -22.29
N ASP A 67 11.57 9.02 -22.05
CA ASP A 67 12.73 9.88 -21.80
C ASP A 67 13.44 9.44 -20.51
N THR A 68 14.74 9.16 -20.61
CA THR A 68 15.53 8.64 -19.48
C THR A 68 15.56 9.59 -18.30
N LYS A 69 15.79 10.89 -18.57
CA LYS A 69 15.90 11.90 -17.51
C LYS A 69 14.58 12.09 -16.79
N TRP A 70 13.50 12.23 -17.56
CA TRP A 70 12.17 12.37 -17.02
C TRP A 70 11.77 11.13 -16.18
N TRP A 71 12.03 9.92 -16.71
CA TRP A 71 11.72 8.67 -16.03
C TRP A 71 12.38 8.58 -14.65
N ASN A 72 13.69 8.79 -14.59
CA ASN A 72 14.44 8.72 -13.34
C ASN A 72 14.00 9.81 -12.36
N THR A 73 13.79 11.03 -12.83
CA THR A 73 13.28 12.13 -12.00
C THR A 73 11.89 11.80 -11.45
N SER A 74 10.99 11.25 -12.26
CA SER A 74 9.64 10.87 -11.82
C SER A 74 9.67 9.79 -10.77
N LEU A 75 10.51 8.75 -10.90
CA LEU A 75 10.67 7.73 -9.87
C LEU A 75 11.18 8.32 -8.56
N THR A 76 12.18 9.19 -8.60
CA THR A 76 12.71 9.87 -7.41
C THR A 76 11.64 10.72 -6.73
N VAL A 77 10.92 11.54 -7.50
CA VAL A 77 9.83 12.39 -6.94
C VAL A 77 8.74 11.53 -6.29
N MET A 78 8.36 10.42 -6.92
CA MET A 78 7.37 9.52 -6.32
C MET A 78 7.89 8.84 -5.04
N ALA A 79 9.15 8.44 -5.02
CA ALA A 79 9.79 7.87 -3.83
C ALA A 79 9.84 8.88 -2.68
N ASP A 80 10.25 10.10 -2.97
CA ASP A 80 10.31 11.19 -1.98
C ASP A 80 8.92 11.49 -1.38
N GLN A 81 7.86 11.43 -2.19
CA GLN A 81 6.49 11.60 -1.70
C GLN A 81 6.05 10.48 -0.75
N VAL A 82 6.42 9.23 -1.02
CA VAL A 82 6.15 8.12 -0.09
C VAL A 82 6.90 8.33 1.24
N ILE A 83 8.17 8.74 1.18
CA ILE A 83 8.99 9.01 2.37
C ILE A 83 8.39 10.20 3.17
N LEU A 84 8.04 11.28 2.50
CA LEU A 84 7.41 12.45 3.13
C LEU A 84 6.07 12.07 3.78
N PHE A 85 5.28 11.22 3.12
CA PHE A 85 4.03 10.72 3.70
C PHE A 85 4.27 9.98 5.00
N HIS A 86 5.28 9.12 5.09
CA HIS A 86 5.65 8.42 6.33
C HIS A 86 6.09 9.36 7.44
N GLN A 87 6.82 10.43 7.10
CA GLN A 87 7.23 11.44 8.09
C GLN A 87 6.05 12.23 8.64
N THR A 88 5.08 12.57 7.78
CA THR A 88 3.92 13.36 8.17
C THR A 88 2.77 12.53 8.75
N HIS A 89 2.74 11.23 8.45
CA HIS A 89 1.71 10.29 8.91
C HIS A 89 2.34 8.98 9.42
N PRO A 90 3.11 9.03 10.51
CA PRO A 90 3.83 7.86 11.02
C PRO A 90 2.90 6.75 11.53
N ASP A 91 1.65 7.09 11.82
CA ASP A 91 0.59 6.18 12.23
C ASP A 91 -0.06 5.40 11.08
N LYS A 92 0.26 5.73 9.83
CA LYS A 92 -0.34 5.08 8.65
C LYS A 92 0.62 4.09 8.00
N PRO A 93 0.10 2.97 7.44
CA PRO A 93 0.95 1.96 6.80
C PRO A 93 1.63 2.44 5.52
N GLY A 94 1.07 3.44 4.84
CA GLY A 94 1.60 3.99 3.61
C GLY A 94 0.65 4.95 2.93
N ILE A 95 1.07 5.49 1.79
CA ILE A 95 0.23 6.35 0.95
C ILE A 95 -0.78 5.51 0.17
N PRO A 96 -2.09 5.82 0.22
CA PRO A 96 -3.09 5.09 -0.56
C PRO A 96 -2.81 5.19 -2.07
N LEU A 97 -2.94 4.06 -2.79
CA LEU A 97 -2.76 4.01 -4.26
C LEU A 97 -3.69 4.98 -5.00
N GLU A 98 -4.89 5.20 -4.50
CA GLU A 98 -5.84 6.15 -5.08
C GLU A 98 -5.33 7.59 -4.99
N THR A 99 -4.74 7.96 -3.85
CA THR A 99 -4.09 9.26 -3.67
C THR A 99 -2.94 9.42 -4.66
N LEU A 100 -2.13 8.40 -4.80
CA LEU A 100 -1.00 8.39 -5.73
C LEU A 100 -1.47 8.49 -7.19
N ARG A 101 -2.50 7.73 -7.58
CA ARG A 101 -3.09 7.83 -8.93
C ARG A 101 -3.60 9.23 -9.24
N ARG A 102 -4.25 9.88 -8.29
CA ARG A 102 -4.77 11.25 -8.46
C ARG A 102 -3.64 12.27 -8.59
N GLU A 103 -2.63 12.18 -7.74
CA GLU A 103 -1.53 13.15 -7.70
C GLU A 103 -0.54 12.96 -8.85
N PHE A 104 -0.21 11.72 -9.18
CA PHE A 104 0.79 11.40 -10.21
C PHE A 104 0.19 11.05 -11.57
N GLY A 105 -1.13 10.83 -11.67
CA GLY A 105 -1.77 10.54 -12.95
C GLY A 105 -1.61 11.65 -13.98
N THR A 106 -1.43 12.90 -13.54
CA THR A 106 -1.15 14.05 -14.39
C THR A 106 0.32 14.16 -14.81
N LEU A 107 1.23 13.50 -14.09
CA LEU A 107 2.66 13.49 -14.40
C LEU A 107 3.03 12.39 -15.38
N LEU A 108 2.26 11.31 -15.43
CA LEU A 108 2.53 10.18 -16.32
C LEU A 108 1.93 10.43 -17.71
N PRO A 109 2.66 10.11 -18.80
CA PRO A 109 2.12 10.15 -20.17
C PRO A 109 0.86 9.29 -20.38
N SER A 110 0.74 8.20 -19.61
CA SER A 110 -0.43 7.34 -19.52
C SER A 110 -0.47 6.64 -18.16
N LEU A 111 -1.68 6.40 -17.64
CA LEU A 111 -1.88 5.58 -16.43
C LEU A 111 -1.48 4.11 -16.63
N ASP A 112 -1.39 3.63 -17.87
CA ASP A 112 -0.90 2.28 -18.18
C ASP A 112 0.56 2.05 -17.76
N LEU A 113 1.31 3.13 -17.54
CA LEU A 113 2.68 3.07 -17.02
C LEU A 113 2.75 2.80 -15.51
N LEU A 114 1.65 2.99 -14.77
CA LEU A 114 1.65 2.86 -13.31
C LEU A 114 2.16 1.49 -12.80
N PRO A 115 1.72 0.33 -13.34
CA PRO A 115 2.26 -0.96 -12.89
C PRO A 115 3.77 -1.10 -13.09
N MET A 116 4.28 -0.46 -14.13
CA MET A 116 5.71 -0.46 -14.45
C MET A 116 6.48 0.44 -13.48
N VAL A 117 5.94 1.63 -13.19
CA VAL A 117 6.48 2.57 -12.19
C VAL A 117 6.57 1.89 -10.82
N LEU A 118 5.48 1.23 -10.36
CA LEU A 118 5.46 0.52 -9.08
C LEU A 118 6.54 -0.56 -9.00
N ARG A 119 6.76 -1.29 -10.08
CA ARG A 119 7.82 -2.32 -10.15
C ARG A 119 9.22 -1.72 -10.04
N GLU A 120 9.49 -0.61 -10.71
CA GLU A 120 10.81 0.04 -10.66
C GLU A 120 11.03 0.72 -9.30
N LEU A 121 10.00 1.32 -8.69
CA LEU A 121 10.06 1.84 -7.32
C LEU A 121 10.44 0.75 -6.31
N GLY A 122 9.90 -0.46 -6.49
CA GLY A 122 10.28 -1.61 -5.65
C GLY A 122 11.74 -2.00 -5.78
N LYS A 123 12.30 -1.92 -6.99
CA LYS A 123 13.69 -2.31 -7.24
C LYS A 123 14.71 -1.26 -6.82
N GLU A 124 14.45 0.00 -7.11
CA GLU A 124 15.43 1.09 -7.01
C GLU A 124 15.27 1.90 -5.71
N HIS A 125 14.08 1.95 -5.14
CA HIS A 125 13.75 2.82 -4.01
C HIS A 125 13.20 2.08 -2.78
N ALA A 126 13.21 0.75 -2.78
CA ALA A 126 12.69 -0.08 -1.68
C ALA A 126 11.23 0.26 -1.29
N ILE A 127 10.40 0.64 -2.27
CA ILE A 127 8.99 0.95 -2.09
C ILE A 127 8.17 -0.21 -2.61
N GLU A 128 7.30 -0.75 -1.75
CA GLU A 128 6.45 -1.87 -2.08
C GLU A 128 4.97 -1.55 -1.90
N GLN A 129 4.16 -2.33 -2.59
CA GLN A 129 2.72 -2.27 -2.42
C GLN A 129 2.29 -3.24 -1.32
N ALA A 130 1.72 -2.70 -0.25
CA ALA A 130 1.10 -3.45 0.84
C ALA A 130 -0.43 -3.22 0.81
N GLY A 131 -1.16 -4.17 0.23
CA GLY A 131 -2.60 -4.03 -0.01
C GLY A 131 -2.90 -2.84 -0.95
N GLU A 132 -3.67 -1.87 -0.45
CA GLU A 132 -4.05 -0.67 -1.21
C GLU A 132 -3.12 0.54 -0.94
N CYS A 133 -1.99 0.33 -0.31
CA CYS A 133 -1.02 1.38 0.01
C CYS A 133 0.35 1.10 -0.58
N LEU A 134 1.13 2.17 -0.83
CA LEU A 134 2.56 2.09 -1.08
C LEU A 134 3.31 2.49 0.18
N CYS A 135 4.29 1.69 0.55
CA CYS A 135 5.13 1.92 1.71
C CYS A 135 6.60 1.69 1.39
N HIS A 136 7.47 2.39 2.09
CA HIS A 136 8.90 2.09 2.09
C HIS A 136 9.15 0.87 3.00
N GLN A 137 9.98 -0.08 2.57
CA GLN A 137 10.24 -1.34 3.29
C GLN A 137 10.73 -1.17 4.73
N SER A 138 11.44 -0.07 5.03
CA SER A 138 11.89 0.24 6.38
C SER A 138 10.84 0.94 7.25
N HIS A 139 9.67 1.29 6.68
CA HIS A 139 8.63 1.96 7.44
C HIS A 139 7.91 0.98 8.36
N SER A 140 7.81 1.37 9.62
CA SER A 140 6.95 0.71 10.60
C SER A 140 5.99 1.74 11.18
N VAL A 141 4.72 1.34 11.33
CA VAL A 141 3.73 2.20 11.97
C VAL A 141 4.17 2.52 13.39
N THR A 142 4.25 3.79 13.70
CA THR A 142 4.62 4.29 15.02
C THR A 142 3.51 5.15 15.62
N LEU A 143 3.46 5.18 16.93
CA LEU A 143 2.47 5.96 17.66
C LEU A 143 2.93 7.44 17.73
N PRO A 144 2.17 8.41 17.19
CA PRO A 144 2.48 9.81 17.36
C PRO A 144 2.49 10.24 18.82
N ASP A 145 3.41 11.11 19.21
CA ASP A 145 3.60 11.54 20.62
C ASP A 145 2.30 12.03 21.28
N ARG A 146 1.45 12.74 20.54
CA ARG A 146 0.14 13.22 21.02
C ARG A 146 -0.81 12.09 21.41
N LEU A 147 -0.65 10.89 20.84
CA LEU A 147 -1.50 9.73 21.10
C LEU A 147 -0.94 8.81 22.18
N VAL A 148 0.32 8.96 22.57
CA VAL A 148 0.99 8.09 23.55
C VAL A 148 0.23 8.01 24.88
N PRO A 149 -0.20 9.13 25.50
CA PRO A 149 -0.91 9.07 26.79
C PRO A 149 -2.22 8.28 26.70
N LEU A 150 -2.98 8.46 25.59
CA LEU A 150 -4.24 7.75 25.37
C LEU A 150 -4.01 6.26 25.10
N ALA A 151 -3.02 5.93 24.31
CA ALA A 151 -2.65 4.54 24.02
C ALA A 151 -2.20 3.80 25.28
N ASP A 152 -1.37 4.43 26.11
CA ASP A 152 -0.91 3.85 27.38
C ASP A 152 -2.07 3.65 28.36
N GLN A 153 -3.02 4.58 28.40
CA GLN A 153 -4.24 4.40 29.18
C GLN A 153 -5.04 3.20 28.72
N ILE A 154 -5.32 3.09 27.41
CA ILE A 154 -6.07 1.98 26.82
C ILE A 154 -5.38 0.64 27.11
N LEU A 155 -4.07 0.54 26.88
CA LEU A 155 -3.31 -0.67 27.13
C LEU A 155 -3.34 -1.06 28.60
N ARG A 156 -3.19 -0.10 29.51
CA ARG A 156 -3.28 -0.32 30.97
C ARG A 156 -4.64 -0.83 31.38
N GLU A 157 -5.73 -0.20 30.94
CA GLU A 157 -7.08 -0.61 31.28
C GLU A 157 -7.40 -2.02 30.76
N LEU A 158 -7.02 -2.32 29.50
CA LEU A 158 -7.16 -3.66 28.93
C LEU A 158 -6.35 -4.72 29.69
N SER A 159 -5.20 -4.36 30.25
CA SER A 159 -4.38 -5.28 31.06
C SER A 159 -4.97 -5.59 32.42
N LEU A 160 -5.76 -4.69 32.99
CA LEU A 160 -6.45 -4.89 34.27
C LEU A 160 -7.67 -5.80 34.16
N THR A 161 -8.28 -5.85 32.98
CA THR A 161 -9.53 -6.63 32.75
C THR A 161 -9.43 -7.54 31.52
N PRO A 162 -8.43 -8.45 31.46
CA PRO A 162 -8.14 -9.20 30.23
C PRO A 162 -9.30 -10.09 29.79
N ASN A 163 -10.01 -10.72 30.73
CA ASN A 163 -11.12 -11.64 30.45
C ASN A 163 -12.49 -10.94 30.39
N GLU A 164 -12.57 -9.67 30.74
CA GLU A 164 -13.81 -8.88 30.72
C GLU A 164 -13.55 -7.40 30.33
N PRO A 165 -12.95 -7.16 29.15
CA PRO A 165 -12.64 -5.80 28.73
C PRO A 165 -13.92 -4.98 28.56
N PRO A 166 -13.85 -3.67 28.82
CA PRO A 166 -14.92 -2.72 28.48
C PRO A 166 -15.24 -2.74 26.99
N ALA A 167 -16.44 -2.28 26.64
CA ALA A 167 -16.82 -2.10 25.25
C ALA A 167 -15.96 -1.02 24.58
N ARG A 168 -15.68 -1.13 23.28
CA ARG A 168 -14.87 -0.18 22.50
C ARG A 168 -15.27 1.27 22.69
N LYS A 169 -16.58 1.56 22.76
CA LYS A 169 -17.13 2.89 23.01
C LYS A 169 -16.65 3.54 24.32
N HIS A 170 -16.21 2.75 25.29
CA HIS A 170 -15.61 3.26 26.53
C HIS A 170 -14.31 4.00 26.25
N TYR A 171 -13.57 3.55 25.27
CA TYR A 171 -12.29 4.12 24.85
C TYR A 171 -12.43 5.16 23.74
N ASP A 172 -13.39 4.99 22.84
CA ASP A 172 -13.59 5.81 21.64
C ASP A 172 -14.35 7.12 21.97
N THR A 173 -13.77 7.92 22.87
CA THR A 173 -14.42 9.12 23.43
C THR A 173 -14.08 10.40 22.69
N SER A 174 -13.06 10.37 21.81
CA SER A 174 -12.60 11.50 21.02
C SER A 174 -11.93 11.04 19.72
N GLN A 175 -11.73 11.97 18.78
CA GLN A 175 -11.02 11.66 17.54
C GLN A 175 -9.62 11.10 17.81
N ASP A 176 -8.86 11.68 18.75
CA ASP A 176 -7.53 11.20 19.11
C ASP A 176 -7.57 9.82 19.77
N ALA A 177 -8.57 9.53 20.58
CA ALA A 177 -8.76 8.20 21.16
C ALA A 177 -9.06 7.15 20.08
N GLY A 178 -9.92 7.46 19.12
CA GLY A 178 -10.16 6.62 17.96
C GLY A 178 -8.92 6.42 17.09
N ASP A 179 -8.10 7.46 16.90
CA ASP A 179 -6.81 7.36 16.20
C ASP A 179 -5.82 6.48 16.97
N ALA A 180 -5.74 6.62 18.30
CA ALA A 180 -4.89 5.77 19.15
C ALA A 180 -5.29 4.28 19.05
N ILE A 181 -6.58 3.97 19.11
CA ILE A 181 -7.09 2.60 18.92
C ILE A 181 -6.67 2.06 17.56
N ARG A 182 -6.89 2.80 16.47
CA ARG A 182 -6.51 2.39 15.12
C ARG A 182 -5.00 2.14 15.00
N CYS A 183 -4.19 2.99 15.62
CA CYS A 183 -2.75 2.84 15.65
C CYS A 183 -2.33 1.58 16.43
N LEU A 184 -2.87 1.34 17.62
CA LEU A 184 -2.61 0.15 18.43
C LEU A 184 -2.98 -1.16 17.69
N ILE A 185 -4.09 -1.15 16.93
CA ILE A 185 -4.47 -2.30 16.10
C ILE A 185 -3.44 -2.53 14.97
N ARG A 186 -3.04 -1.48 14.26
CA ARG A 186 -2.00 -1.58 13.20
C ARG A 186 -0.65 -2.02 13.73
N MET A 187 -0.31 -1.63 14.95
CA MET A 187 0.92 -2.05 15.63
C MET A 187 0.83 -3.48 16.22
N ASN A 188 -0.28 -4.18 16.02
CA ASN A 188 -0.55 -5.50 16.61
C ASN A 188 -0.40 -5.51 18.14
N LYS A 189 -0.78 -4.43 18.82
CA LYS A 189 -0.84 -4.36 20.28
C LYS A 189 -2.21 -4.73 20.81
N VAL A 190 -3.24 -4.43 20.02
CA VAL A 190 -4.66 -4.65 20.35
C VAL A 190 -5.34 -5.34 19.18
N VAL A 191 -6.26 -6.25 19.48
CA VAL A 191 -7.10 -6.95 18.51
C VAL A 191 -8.55 -6.52 18.71
N GLU A 192 -9.24 -6.21 17.63
CA GLU A 192 -10.67 -5.97 17.62
C GLU A 192 -11.42 -7.30 17.44
N ILE A 193 -12.32 -7.60 18.36
CA ILE A 193 -13.17 -8.79 18.34
C ILE A 193 -14.62 -8.38 18.10
N GLY A 194 -15.15 -8.79 16.96
CA GLY A 194 -16.46 -8.29 16.52
C GLY A 194 -16.41 -6.78 16.26
N ALA A 195 -17.53 -6.09 16.51
CA ALA A 195 -17.62 -4.65 16.25
C ALA A 195 -17.34 -3.75 17.47
N ASP A 196 -17.30 -4.32 18.67
CA ASP A 196 -17.38 -3.53 19.92
C ASP A 196 -16.42 -3.96 21.03
N LEU A 197 -15.51 -4.87 20.77
CA LEU A 197 -14.58 -5.37 21.79
C LEU A 197 -13.12 -5.19 21.35
N LEU A 198 -12.31 -4.75 22.30
CA LEU A 198 -10.86 -4.65 22.15
C LEU A 198 -10.19 -5.54 23.19
N VAL A 199 -9.21 -6.32 22.77
CA VAL A 199 -8.36 -7.13 23.67
C VAL A 199 -6.90 -6.91 23.33
N LEU A 200 -6.01 -7.14 24.29
CA LEU A 200 -4.58 -7.15 24.03
C LEU A 200 -4.22 -8.30 23.06
N GLN A 201 -3.27 -8.08 22.19
CA GLN A 201 -2.76 -9.12 21.27
C GLN A 201 -2.32 -10.37 22.04
N SER A 202 -1.61 -10.22 23.15
CA SER A 202 -1.14 -11.33 23.99
C SER A 202 -2.29 -12.14 24.58
N VAL A 203 -3.40 -11.49 24.95
CA VAL A 203 -4.61 -12.17 25.46
C VAL A 203 -5.30 -12.94 24.33
N HIS A 204 -5.39 -12.34 23.14
CA HIS A 204 -5.95 -13.02 21.97
C HIS A 204 -5.13 -14.26 21.57
N GLU A 205 -3.81 -14.18 21.62
CA GLU A 205 -2.91 -15.32 21.37
C GLU A 205 -3.08 -16.42 22.43
N ASP A 206 -3.27 -16.06 23.69
CA ASP A 206 -3.57 -17.01 24.76
C ASP A 206 -4.90 -17.72 24.55
N TYR A 207 -5.95 -16.99 24.14
CA TYR A 207 -7.22 -17.59 23.77
C TYR A 207 -7.07 -18.59 22.62
N LEU A 208 -6.37 -18.23 21.56
CA LEU A 208 -6.09 -19.12 20.44
C LEU A 208 -5.37 -20.39 20.87
N ARG A 209 -4.35 -20.24 21.71
CA ARG A 209 -3.57 -21.38 22.23
C ARG A 209 -4.46 -22.31 23.07
N LYS A 210 -5.25 -21.78 23.98
CA LYS A 210 -6.19 -22.55 24.83
C LYS A 210 -7.25 -23.29 24.01
N ILE A 211 -7.85 -22.63 22.99
CA ILE A 211 -8.82 -23.23 22.09
C ILE A 211 -8.18 -24.38 21.29
N LYS A 212 -7.03 -24.16 20.67
CA LYS A 212 -6.33 -25.18 19.88
C LYS A 212 -5.97 -26.40 20.73
N ASN A 213 -5.44 -26.19 21.93
CA ASN A 213 -5.11 -27.27 22.85
C ASN A 213 -6.36 -28.05 23.25
N HIS A 214 -7.45 -27.38 23.58
CA HIS A 214 -8.71 -28.03 23.96
C HIS A 214 -9.30 -28.86 22.82
N LEU A 215 -9.39 -28.29 21.62
CA LEU A 215 -9.91 -28.99 20.43
C LEU A 215 -9.03 -30.18 20.01
N THR A 216 -7.72 -30.09 20.18
CA THR A 216 -6.81 -31.18 19.89
C THR A 216 -6.95 -32.36 20.89
N THR A 217 -7.26 -32.06 22.16
CA THR A 217 -7.36 -33.09 23.20
C THR A 217 -8.76 -33.65 23.36
N GLN A 218 -9.80 -32.84 23.21
CA GLN A 218 -11.18 -33.20 23.47
C GLN A 218 -12.03 -33.35 22.19
N GLY A 219 -11.48 -32.96 21.02
CA GLY A 219 -12.22 -32.95 19.75
C GLY A 219 -13.22 -31.79 19.64
N PRO A 220 -14.19 -31.89 18.73
CA PRO A 220 -15.22 -30.88 18.53
C PRO A 220 -15.94 -30.50 19.82
N SER A 221 -16.08 -29.21 20.07
CA SER A 221 -16.56 -28.71 21.35
C SER A 221 -17.59 -27.60 21.18
N SER A 222 -18.56 -27.53 22.11
CA SER A 222 -19.57 -26.50 22.09
C SER A 222 -19.00 -25.13 22.50
N VAL A 223 -19.65 -24.03 22.07
CA VAL A 223 -19.34 -22.66 22.48
C VAL A 223 -19.34 -22.54 24.01
N SER A 224 -20.22 -23.25 24.70
CA SER A 224 -20.32 -23.24 26.17
C SER A 224 -19.07 -23.86 26.81
N SER A 225 -18.56 -24.96 26.26
CA SER A 225 -17.35 -25.61 26.73
C SER A 225 -16.13 -24.70 26.52
N LEU A 226 -15.97 -24.17 25.30
CA LEU A 226 -14.85 -23.25 24.98
C LEU A 226 -14.86 -21.98 25.84
N ARG A 227 -16.06 -21.44 26.14
CA ARG A 227 -16.21 -20.30 27.04
C ARG A 227 -15.72 -20.62 28.47
N GLN A 228 -16.00 -21.82 28.98
CA GLN A 228 -15.51 -22.25 30.29
C GLN A 228 -13.98 -22.40 30.31
N VAL A 229 -13.40 -22.97 29.26
CA VAL A 229 -11.95 -23.11 29.13
C VAL A 229 -11.22 -21.77 29.10
N LEU A 230 -11.85 -20.77 28.48
CA LEU A 230 -11.30 -19.43 28.36
C LEU A 230 -11.59 -18.53 29.57
N GLU A 231 -12.54 -18.95 30.44
CA GLU A 231 -13.02 -18.17 31.60
C GLU A 231 -13.54 -16.79 31.22
N ILE A 232 -14.23 -16.70 30.06
CA ILE A 232 -14.76 -15.43 29.52
C ILE A 232 -16.29 -15.44 29.46
N PRO A 233 -16.96 -14.28 29.56
CA PRO A 233 -18.39 -14.18 29.39
C PRO A 233 -18.84 -14.45 27.94
N ARG A 234 -20.08 -14.86 27.75
CA ARG A 234 -20.67 -15.20 26.46
C ARG A 234 -20.56 -14.06 25.42
N ARG A 235 -20.67 -12.81 25.91
CA ARG A 235 -20.54 -11.60 25.05
C ARG A 235 -19.21 -11.47 24.35
N ILE A 236 -18.16 -12.12 24.89
CA ILE A 236 -16.81 -12.15 24.29
C ILE A 236 -16.59 -13.44 23.50
N ALA A 237 -17.03 -14.58 24.06
CA ALA A 237 -16.83 -15.89 23.45
C ALA A 237 -17.43 -16.00 22.04
N ILE A 238 -18.66 -15.50 21.85
CA ILE A 238 -19.34 -15.60 20.55
C ILE A 238 -18.59 -14.80 19.46
N PRO A 239 -18.36 -13.48 19.62
CA PRO A 239 -17.61 -12.71 18.61
C PRO A 239 -16.19 -13.21 18.39
N LEU A 240 -15.52 -13.73 19.43
CA LEU A 240 -14.19 -14.33 19.31
C LEU A 240 -14.22 -15.55 18.39
N LEU A 241 -15.12 -16.50 18.62
CA LEU A 241 -15.22 -17.71 17.81
C LEU A 241 -15.65 -17.40 16.38
N GLU A 242 -16.58 -16.47 16.17
CA GLU A 242 -16.95 -16.00 14.82
C GLU A 242 -15.78 -15.37 14.06
N LYS A 243 -14.93 -14.61 14.76
CA LYS A 243 -13.70 -14.07 14.19
C LYS A 243 -12.73 -15.19 13.79
N LEU A 244 -12.52 -16.17 14.64
CA LEU A 244 -11.64 -17.30 14.38
C LEU A 244 -12.12 -18.18 13.22
N ASP A 245 -13.43 -18.39 13.09
CA ASP A 245 -14.03 -19.08 11.95
C ASP A 245 -13.82 -18.29 10.65
N LYS A 246 -14.04 -16.97 10.68
CA LYS A 246 -13.81 -16.09 9.54
C LYS A 246 -12.33 -16.07 9.09
N GLU A 247 -11.40 -16.18 10.03
CA GLU A 247 -9.97 -16.24 9.79
C GLU A 247 -9.47 -17.66 9.43
N GLY A 248 -10.36 -18.65 9.39
CA GLY A 248 -10.02 -20.04 9.07
C GLY A 248 -9.22 -20.75 10.17
N GLN A 249 -9.22 -20.22 11.40
CA GLN A 249 -8.55 -20.84 12.55
C GLN A 249 -9.39 -21.95 13.18
N THR A 250 -10.69 -21.85 13.07
CA THR A 250 -11.69 -22.85 13.47
C THR A 250 -12.71 -23.07 12.37
N ILE A 251 -13.46 -24.16 12.45
CA ILE A 251 -14.59 -24.45 11.57
C ILE A 251 -15.81 -24.74 12.43
N ARG A 252 -16.91 -24.07 12.12
CA ARG A 252 -18.20 -24.33 12.76
C ARG A 252 -18.92 -25.43 11.99
N GLU A 253 -19.31 -26.52 12.68
CA GLU A 253 -20.19 -27.58 12.20
C GLU A 253 -21.66 -27.28 12.46
#